data_89530ef9b05d9cff641e7505199054ff
#
_entry.id   89530ef9b05d9cff641e7505199054ff
#
_cell.length_a   1.000
_cell.length_b   1.000
_cell.length_c   1.000
_cell.angle_alpha   90.00
_cell.angle_beta   90.00
_cell.angle_gamma   90.00
#
_symmetry.space_group_name_H-M   'P 1'
#
loop_
_entity.id
_entity.type
_entity.pdbx_description
1 polymer ?
#
loop_
_entity_poly.entity_id
_entity_poly.type
_entity_poly.pdbx_seq_one_letter_code
_entity_poly.pdbx_strand_id
1 'polypeptide(L)'
;MATAHLLYGYLGSGKTTFAKRLEVEHKAVRFTPDEWMARLFGDDPPEESFPEKAEAILELLEPLWTRCLSLGLDIVLDYGFWRRKERDEVRAVVGRLGASACLYRLDCPEDEARRRIDARNQADHRSLYIAPATYDALWRRFEPLDVDEACLEADNRTVR
;
A
#
# COMPACT_ATOMS: atom_id res chain seq x y z
N MET A 1 9.74 -14.64 15.00
CA MET A 1 8.34 -14.60 14.50
C MET A 1 8.26 -13.59 13.36
N ALA A 2 7.72 -14.00 12.22
CA ALA A 2 7.62 -13.13 11.06
C ALA A 2 6.65 -11.97 11.29
N THR A 3 6.93 -10.83 10.67
CA THR A 3 6.12 -9.61 10.79
C THR A 3 5.59 -9.19 9.42
N ALA A 4 4.30 -8.88 9.35
CA ALA A 4 3.67 -8.21 8.23
C ALA A 4 3.58 -6.71 8.53
N HIS A 5 4.31 -5.91 7.76
CA HIS A 5 4.28 -4.44 7.82
C HIS A 5 3.19 -3.92 6.89
N LEU A 6 2.13 -3.35 7.46
CA LEU A 6 0.96 -2.85 6.73
C LEU A 6 1.03 -1.33 6.63
N LEU A 7 0.90 -0.79 5.41
CA LEU A 7 0.98 0.66 5.20
C LEU A 7 -0.41 1.26 4.95
N TYR A 8 -0.84 2.10 5.87
CA TYR A 8 -2.08 2.87 5.78
C TYR A 8 -1.77 4.31 5.37
N GLY A 9 -2.36 4.76 4.31
CA GLY A 9 -2.21 6.13 3.82
C GLY A 9 -2.93 6.34 2.50
N TYR A 10 -3.28 7.60 2.23
CA TYR A 10 -3.96 7.96 1.00
C TYR A 10 -2.99 8.14 -0.17
N LEU A 11 -3.52 8.47 -1.34
CA LEU A 11 -2.74 8.76 -2.55
C LEU A 11 -1.71 9.86 -2.29
N GLY A 12 -0.49 9.67 -2.76
CA GLY A 12 0.58 10.65 -2.63
C GLY A 12 1.19 10.80 -1.23
N SER A 13 0.82 9.96 -0.27
CA SER A 13 1.31 10.04 1.11
C SER A 13 2.74 9.55 1.32
N GLY A 14 3.38 8.97 0.30
CA GLY A 14 4.75 8.47 0.39
C GLY A 14 4.87 7.00 0.82
N LYS A 15 3.79 6.22 0.72
CA LYS A 15 3.77 4.79 1.11
C LYS A 15 4.84 3.97 0.42
N THR A 16 4.96 4.06 -0.90
CA THR A 16 5.92 3.24 -1.65
C THR A 16 7.37 3.57 -1.28
N THR A 17 7.70 4.84 -1.04
CA THR A 17 9.02 5.23 -0.56
C THR A 17 9.29 4.66 0.82
N PHE A 18 8.33 4.73 1.72
CA PHE A 18 8.42 4.14 3.06
C PHE A 18 8.50 2.61 3.01
N ALA A 19 7.72 1.96 2.13
CA ALA A 19 7.74 0.52 1.90
C ALA A 19 9.13 0.02 1.48
N LYS A 20 9.78 0.73 0.54
CA LYS A 20 11.14 0.42 0.11
C LYS A 20 12.17 0.54 1.22
N ARG A 21 11.98 1.49 2.14
CA ARG A 21 12.84 1.62 3.33
C ARG A 21 12.66 0.43 4.27
N LEU A 22 11.41 0.06 4.59
CA LEU A 22 11.12 -1.11 5.44
C LEU A 22 11.64 -2.41 4.82
N GLU A 23 11.53 -2.57 3.50
CA GLU A 23 12.05 -3.73 2.76
C GLU A 23 13.54 -3.94 3.04
N VAL A 24 14.32 -2.86 3.04
CA VAL A 24 15.77 -2.90 3.30
C VAL A 24 16.05 -3.10 4.80
N GLU A 25 15.40 -2.33 5.67
CA GLU A 25 15.64 -2.33 7.11
C GLU A 25 15.32 -3.70 7.75
N HIS A 26 14.23 -4.33 7.31
CA HIS A 26 13.77 -5.62 7.84
C HIS A 26 14.15 -6.81 6.99
N LYS A 27 14.85 -6.61 5.86
CA LYS A 27 15.12 -7.67 4.87
C LYS A 27 13.83 -8.39 4.46
N ALA A 28 12.75 -7.62 4.32
CA ALA A 28 11.41 -8.09 4.06
C ALA A 28 11.15 -8.25 2.56
N VAL A 29 10.12 -8.99 2.19
CA VAL A 29 9.62 -9.06 0.81
C VAL A 29 8.49 -8.04 0.65
N ARG A 30 8.65 -7.09 -0.27
CA ARG A 30 7.68 -6.04 -0.52
C ARG A 30 6.69 -6.42 -1.62
N PHE A 31 5.40 -6.14 -1.35
CA PHE A 31 4.30 -6.31 -2.29
C PHE A 31 3.62 -4.97 -2.51
N THR A 32 3.74 -4.45 -3.73
CA THR A 32 3.14 -3.18 -4.16
C THR A 32 2.22 -3.43 -5.36
N PRO A 33 0.91 -3.64 -5.15
CA PRO A 33 -0.04 -3.97 -6.23
C PRO A 33 -0.03 -2.98 -7.38
N ASP A 34 0.16 -1.69 -7.10
CA ASP A 34 0.19 -0.64 -8.14
C ASP A 34 1.38 -0.81 -9.10
N GLU A 35 2.52 -1.29 -8.65
CA GLU A 35 3.65 -1.61 -9.52
C GLU A 35 3.32 -2.81 -10.44
N TRP A 36 2.60 -3.81 -9.91
CA TRP A 36 2.11 -4.94 -10.71
C TRP A 36 1.09 -4.49 -11.75
N MET A 37 0.15 -3.62 -11.35
CA MET A 37 -0.84 -3.04 -12.26
C MET A 37 -0.15 -2.31 -13.42
N ALA A 38 0.76 -1.40 -13.12
CA ALA A 38 1.49 -0.63 -14.12
C ALA A 38 2.34 -1.53 -15.03
N ARG A 39 2.95 -2.57 -14.48
CA ARG A 39 3.79 -3.50 -15.24
C ARG A 39 2.99 -4.38 -16.19
N LEU A 40 1.82 -4.87 -15.75
CA LEU A 40 1.00 -5.81 -16.52
C LEU A 40 0.07 -5.10 -17.52
N PHE A 41 -0.44 -3.92 -17.17
CA PHE A 41 -1.52 -3.27 -17.89
C PHE A 41 -1.21 -1.83 -18.32
N GLY A 42 0.02 -1.36 -18.09
CA GLY A 42 0.42 0.02 -18.38
C GLY A 42 0.14 0.98 -17.23
N ASP A 43 0.68 2.18 -17.33
CA ASP A 43 0.60 3.22 -16.28
C ASP A 43 -0.78 3.89 -16.19
N ASP A 44 -1.58 3.80 -17.24
CA ASP A 44 -2.94 4.36 -17.28
C ASP A 44 -3.95 3.32 -17.83
N PRO A 45 -4.20 2.21 -17.09
CA PRO A 45 -5.16 1.21 -17.54
C PRO A 45 -6.58 1.76 -17.53
N PRO A 46 -7.46 1.26 -18.44
CA PRO A 46 -8.85 1.73 -18.52
C PRO A 46 -9.58 1.62 -17.18
N GLU A 47 -10.25 2.70 -16.78
CA GLU A 47 -10.97 2.82 -15.52
C GLU A 47 -12.02 1.72 -15.34
N GLU A 48 -12.72 1.35 -16.42
CA GLU A 48 -13.77 0.33 -16.42
C GLU A 48 -13.27 -1.06 -16.02
N SER A 49 -12.06 -1.43 -16.42
CA SER A 49 -11.45 -2.74 -16.13
C SER A 49 -10.51 -2.71 -14.91
N PHE A 50 -10.28 -1.54 -14.34
CA PHE A 50 -9.33 -1.38 -13.22
C PHE A 50 -9.73 -2.19 -11.99
N PRO A 51 -10.98 -2.17 -11.51
CA PRO A 51 -11.36 -2.93 -10.30
C PRO A 51 -11.14 -4.44 -10.45
N GLU A 52 -11.52 -5.02 -11.59
CA GLU A 52 -11.34 -6.45 -11.86
C GLU A 52 -9.85 -6.83 -11.89
N LYS A 53 -9.03 -6.02 -12.56
CA LYS A 53 -7.58 -6.24 -12.62
C LYS A 53 -6.92 -6.09 -11.25
N ALA A 54 -7.35 -5.11 -10.47
CA ALA A 54 -6.83 -4.89 -9.11
C ALA A 54 -7.16 -6.08 -8.20
N GLU A 55 -8.40 -6.60 -8.25
CA GLU A 55 -8.81 -7.78 -7.50
C GLU A 55 -7.98 -9.01 -7.90
N ALA A 56 -7.82 -9.26 -9.20
CA ALA A 56 -7.01 -10.36 -9.69
C ALA A 56 -5.54 -10.29 -9.22
N ILE A 57 -4.95 -9.09 -9.17
CA ILE A 57 -3.60 -8.89 -8.63
C ILE A 57 -3.56 -9.24 -7.14
N LEU A 58 -4.50 -8.75 -6.35
CA LEU A 58 -4.55 -9.04 -4.91
C LEU A 58 -4.73 -10.53 -4.63
N GLU A 59 -5.60 -11.21 -5.37
CA GLU A 59 -5.79 -12.66 -5.30
C GLU A 59 -4.51 -13.44 -5.65
N LEU A 60 -3.74 -12.95 -6.62
CA LEU A 60 -2.45 -13.54 -7.00
C LEU A 60 -1.38 -13.32 -5.92
N LEU A 61 -1.36 -12.14 -5.30
CA LEU A 61 -0.34 -11.78 -4.31
C LEU A 61 -0.56 -12.45 -2.95
N GLU A 62 -1.80 -12.71 -2.56
CA GLU A 62 -2.10 -13.28 -1.24
C GLU A 62 -1.42 -14.63 -0.98
N PRO A 63 -1.48 -15.64 -1.87
CA PRO A 63 -0.72 -16.88 -1.70
C PRO A 63 0.79 -16.67 -1.59
N LEU A 64 1.33 -15.66 -2.27
CA LEU A 64 2.76 -15.38 -2.24
C LEU A 64 3.19 -14.79 -0.90
N TRP A 65 2.50 -13.75 -0.42
CA TRP A 65 2.90 -13.13 0.85
C TRP A 65 2.57 -14.02 2.08
N THR A 66 1.50 -14.79 2.03
CA THR A 66 1.20 -15.78 3.09
C THR A 66 2.27 -16.87 3.14
N ARG A 67 2.77 -17.30 1.98
CA ARG A 67 3.88 -18.24 1.91
C ARG A 67 5.17 -17.67 2.49
N CYS A 68 5.48 -16.40 2.21
CA CYS A 68 6.63 -15.72 2.82
C CYS A 68 6.55 -15.74 4.35
N LEU A 69 5.40 -15.36 4.92
CA LEU A 69 5.19 -15.39 6.38
C LEU A 69 5.33 -16.81 6.95
N SER A 70 4.78 -17.82 6.26
CA SER A 70 4.88 -19.22 6.68
C SER A 70 6.33 -19.73 6.67
N LEU A 71 7.19 -19.16 5.88
CA LEU A 71 8.62 -19.43 5.83
C LEU A 71 9.45 -18.62 6.82
N GLY A 72 8.80 -17.80 7.64
CA GLY A 72 9.47 -16.95 8.64
C GLY A 72 10.06 -15.66 8.05
N LEU A 73 9.66 -15.25 6.84
CA LEU A 73 10.13 -14.03 6.21
C LEU A 73 9.18 -12.87 6.54
N ASP A 74 9.74 -11.71 6.88
CA ASP A 74 8.98 -10.49 7.02
C ASP A 74 8.48 -10.00 5.66
N ILE A 75 7.31 -9.36 5.64
CA ILE A 75 6.72 -8.79 4.43
C ILE A 75 6.32 -7.33 4.63
N VAL A 76 6.30 -6.58 3.53
CA VAL A 76 5.73 -5.23 3.49
C VAL A 76 4.57 -5.24 2.50
N LEU A 77 3.37 -4.91 2.98
CA LEU A 77 2.17 -4.77 2.16
C LEU A 77 1.89 -3.29 1.90
N ASP A 78 2.29 -2.81 0.75
CA ASP A 78 2.07 -1.44 0.26
C ASP A 78 0.71 -1.33 -0.44
N TYR A 79 -0.35 -1.59 0.34
CA TYR A 79 -1.73 -1.73 -0.18
C TYR A 79 -2.58 -0.47 0.04
N GLY A 80 -2.16 0.44 0.90
CA GLY A 80 -2.93 1.62 1.31
C GLY A 80 -3.93 1.34 2.43
N PHE A 81 -4.54 0.18 2.48
CA PHE A 81 -5.46 -0.28 3.55
C PHE A 81 -6.53 0.74 3.94
N TRP A 82 -7.22 1.29 2.96
CA TRP A 82 -8.16 2.40 3.13
C TRP A 82 -9.39 2.04 3.95
N ARG A 83 -9.85 0.79 3.88
CA ARG A 83 -11.06 0.33 4.57
C ARG A 83 -10.72 -0.47 5.81
N ARG A 84 -11.50 -0.27 6.87
CA ARG A 84 -11.40 -1.07 8.10
C ARG A 84 -11.46 -2.55 7.81
N LYS A 85 -12.40 -2.97 6.96
CA LYS A 85 -12.57 -4.38 6.57
C LYS A 85 -11.29 -4.99 6.00
N GLU A 86 -10.60 -4.29 5.11
CA GLU A 86 -9.34 -4.76 4.50
C GLU A 86 -8.25 -4.96 5.57
N ARG A 87 -8.16 -4.03 6.50
CA ARG A 87 -7.20 -4.11 7.62
C ARG A 87 -7.48 -5.30 8.53
N ASP A 88 -8.74 -5.53 8.87
CA ASP A 88 -9.14 -6.62 9.76
C ASP A 88 -8.95 -7.98 9.08
N GLU A 89 -9.29 -8.12 7.79
CA GLU A 89 -9.09 -9.34 7.01
C GLU A 89 -7.62 -9.74 6.95
N VAL A 90 -6.73 -8.81 6.64
CA VAL A 90 -5.29 -9.09 6.59
C VAL A 90 -4.73 -9.41 7.98
N ARG A 91 -5.12 -8.67 9.02
CA ARG A 91 -4.72 -9.00 10.40
C ARG A 91 -5.15 -10.42 10.81
N ALA A 92 -6.36 -10.82 10.43
CA ALA A 92 -6.86 -12.16 10.72
C ALA A 92 -6.04 -13.26 9.99
N VAL A 93 -5.69 -13.03 8.72
CA VAL A 93 -4.83 -13.95 7.97
C VAL A 93 -3.46 -14.06 8.61
N VAL A 94 -2.82 -12.94 8.89
CA VAL A 94 -1.50 -12.87 9.53
C VAL A 94 -1.51 -13.60 10.90
N GLY A 95 -2.54 -13.36 11.71
CA GLY A 95 -2.69 -14.00 13.02
C GLY A 95 -2.85 -15.53 12.92
N ARG A 96 -3.63 -16.03 11.94
CA ARG A 96 -3.76 -17.47 11.70
C ARG A 96 -2.44 -18.15 11.32
N LEU A 97 -1.53 -17.41 10.70
CA LEU A 97 -0.18 -17.90 10.37
C LEU A 97 0.82 -17.82 11.53
N GLY A 98 0.39 -17.35 12.70
CA GLY A 98 1.27 -17.16 13.85
C GLY A 98 2.28 -16.02 13.66
N ALA A 99 2.02 -15.09 12.75
CA ALA A 99 2.84 -13.92 12.51
C ALA A 99 2.26 -12.68 13.21
N SER A 100 3.04 -11.61 13.29
CA SER A 100 2.62 -10.32 13.83
C SER A 100 2.26 -9.34 12.72
N ALA A 101 1.22 -8.53 12.93
CA ALA A 101 0.89 -7.43 12.05
C ALA A 101 1.29 -6.09 12.70
N CYS A 102 2.00 -5.25 11.96
CA CYS A 102 2.39 -3.92 12.38
C CYS A 102 1.83 -2.90 11.37
N LEU A 103 0.93 -2.03 11.81
CA LEU A 103 0.31 -1.01 10.97
C LEU A 103 1.06 0.31 11.11
N TYR A 104 1.42 0.90 9.98
CA TYR A 104 2.05 2.22 9.90
C TYR A 104 1.07 3.22 9.27
N ARG A 105 0.87 4.34 9.94
CA ARG A 105 0.06 5.45 9.44
C ARG A 105 0.95 6.49 8.78
N LEU A 106 0.68 6.77 7.51
CA LEU A 106 1.35 7.80 6.73
C LEU A 106 0.38 8.93 6.42
N ASP A 107 0.55 10.05 7.12
CA ASP A 107 -0.21 11.27 6.86
C ASP A 107 0.60 12.20 5.95
N CYS A 108 -0.11 12.89 5.05
CA CYS A 108 0.47 13.90 4.17
C CYS A 108 -0.56 15.00 3.91
N PRO A 109 -0.18 16.28 4.05
CA PRO A 109 -1.06 17.37 3.65
C PRO A 109 -1.48 17.23 2.18
N GLU A 110 -2.73 17.57 1.88
CA GLU A 110 -3.32 17.37 0.56
C GLU A 110 -2.54 18.09 -0.55
N ASP A 111 -2.13 19.33 -0.30
CA ASP A 111 -1.37 20.12 -1.27
C ASP A 111 0.00 19.51 -1.59
N GLU A 112 0.65 18.92 -0.60
CA GLU A 112 1.91 18.19 -0.79
C GLU A 112 1.68 16.87 -1.53
N ALA A 113 0.64 16.13 -1.17
CA ALA A 113 0.28 14.88 -1.84
C ALA A 113 -0.01 15.12 -3.33
N ARG A 114 -0.77 16.15 -3.66
CA ARG A 114 -1.06 16.52 -5.06
C ARG A 114 0.20 16.90 -5.82
N ARG A 115 1.09 17.69 -5.24
CA ARG A 115 2.38 18.04 -5.87
C ARG A 115 3.24 16.80 -6.15
N ARG A 116 3.29 15.85 -5.22
CA ARG A 116 4.02 14.58 -5.39
C ARG A 116 3.42 13.74 -6.51
N ILE A 117 2.10 13.67 -6.60
CA ILE A 117 1.39 12.95 -7.66
C ILE A 117 1.69 13.58 -9.01
N ASP A 118 1.58 14.90 -9.14
CA ASP A 118 1.85 15.62 -10.39
C ASP A 118 3.29 15.42 -10.85
N ALA A 119 4.26 15.54 -9.95
CA ALA A 119 5.67 15.32 -10.24
C ALA A 119 5.92 13.88 -10.72
N ARG A 120 5.30 12.88 -10.08
CA ARG A 120 5.40 11.48 -10.47
C ARG A 120 4.75 11.21 -11.82
N ASN A 121 3.57 11.76 -12.08
CA ASN A 121 2.88 11.62 -13.36
C ASN A 121 3.72 12.13 -14.53
N GLN A 122 4.55 13.14 -14.31
CA GLN A 122 5.42 13.73 -15.33
C GLN A 122 6.74 12.96 -15.51
N ALA A 123 7.26 12.35 -14.46
CA ALA A 123 8.62 11.81 -14.41
C ALA A 123 8.70 10.29 -14.51
N ASP A 124 7.67 9.55 -14.11
CA ASP A 124 7.74 8.10 -13.92
C ASP A 124 6.55 7.36 -14.55
N HIS A 125 6.78 6.83 -15.74
CA HIS A 125 5.81 5.97 -16.45
C HIS A 125 5.77 4.52 -15.93
N ARG A 126 6.49 4.20 -14.87
CA ARG A 126 6.41 2.89 -14.19
C ARG A 126 5.41 2.89 -13.05
N SER A 127 4.96 4.07 -12.62
CA SER A 127 3.92 4.25 -11.62
C SER A 127 2.58 4.54 -12.29
N LEU A 128 1.49 4.18 -11.61
CA LEU A 128 0.15 4.48 -12.10
C LEU A 128 -0.07 5.99 -12.21
N TYR A 129 -0.61 6.41 -13.34
CA TYR A 129 -1.07 7.77 -13.54
C TYR A 129 -2.31 8.03 -12.68
N ILE A 130 -2.31 9.13 -11.95
CA ILE A 130 -3.43 9.56 -11.11
C ILE A 130 -3.90 10.92 -11.60
N ALA A 131 -5.06 10.96 -12.26
CA ALA A 131 -5.69 12.21 -12.67
C ALA A 131 -6.09 13.05 -11.43
N PRO A 132 -6.08 14.39 -11.51
CA PRO A 132 -6.50 15.25 -10.40
C PRO A 132 -7.89 14.91 -9.87
N ALA A 133 -8.85 14.63 -10.75
CA ALA A 133 -10.21 14.24 -10.38
C ALA A 133 -10.27 12.89 -9.64
N THR A 134 -9.33 11.97 -9.91
CA THR A 134 -9.26 10.67 -9.24
C THR A 134 -8.95 10.81 -7.76
N TYR A 135 -8.10 11.77 -7.39
CA TYR A 135 -7.80 12.05 -6.00
C TYR A 135 -9.08 12.36 -5.20
N ASP A 136 -9.92 13.24 -5.71
CA ASP A 136 -11.18 13.62 -5.05
C ASP A 136 -12.20 12.48 -5.05
N ALA A 137 -12.32 11.76 -6.17
CA ALA A 137 -13.29 10.68 -6.32
C ALA A 137 -13.03 9.52 -5.36
N LEU A 138 -11.77 9.17 -5.13
CA LEU A 138 -11.37 8.06 -4.26
C LEU A 138 -11.37 8.41 -2.77
N TRP A 139 -11.36 9.70 -2.41
CA TRP A 139 -11.35 10.14 -1.01
C TRP A 139 -12.46 9.53 -0.18
N ARG A 140 -13.64 9.32 -0.75
CA ARG A 140 -14.80 8.71 -0.08
C ARG A 140 -14.56 7.26 0.36
N ARG A 141 -13.55 6.59 -0.21
CA ARG A 141 -13.20 5.21 0.14
C ARG A 141 -12.16 5.14 1.26
N PHE A 142 -11.59 6.27 1.65
CA PHE A 142 -10.56 6.36 2.66
C PHE A 142 -11.20 6.48 4.05
N GLU A 143 -11.24 5.37 4.78
CA GLU A 143 -11.80 5.29 6.13
C GLU A 143 -10.71 5.60 7.17
N PRO A 144 -10.97 6.51 8.12
CA PRO A 144 -10.01 6.80 9.19
C PRO A 144 -9.74 5.56 10.05
N LEU A 145 -8.61 5.56 10.74
CA LEU A 145 -8.34 4.55 11.75
C LEU A 145 -9.24 4.76 12.96
N ASP A 146 -9.79 3.66 13.49
CA ASP A 146 -10.57 3.66 14.71
C ASP A 146 -9.67 3.69 15.94
N VAL A 147 -10.21 4.09 17.08
CA VAL A 147 -9.47 4.24 18.34
C VAL A 147 -8.89 2.92 18.87
N ASP A 148 -9.44 1.78 18.47
CA ASP A 148 -8.99 0.44 18.82
C ASP A 148 -7.88 -0.10 17.89
N GLU A 149 -7.54 0.63 16.82
CA GLU A 149 -6.52 0.24 15.88
C GLU A 149 -5.15 0.80 16.27
N ALA A 150 -4.32 -0.06 16.86
CA ALA A 150 -2.94 0.31 17.14
C ALA A 150 -2.15 0.55 15.85
N CYS A 151 -1.46 1.67 15.78
CA CYS A 151 -0.59 2.01 14.65
C CYS A 151 0.66 2.74 15.10
N LEU A 152 1.69 2.70 14.27
CA LEU A 152 2.89 3.51 14.39
C LEU A 152 2.81 4.70 13.43
N GLU A 153 3.15 5.87 13.91
CA GLU A 153 3.33 7.04 13.02
C GLU A 153 4.59 6.85 12.19
N ALA A 154 4.44 6.88 10.87
CA ALA A 154 5.56 6.77 9.96
C ALA A 154 6.11 8.15 9.63
N ASP A 155 7.41 8.34 9.76
CA ASP A 155 8.08 9.52 9.25
C ASP A 155 8.29 9.37 7.74
N ASN A 156 7.42 10.02 6.97
CA ASN A 156 7.46 10.05 5.51
C ASN A 156 8.19 11.30 4.97
N ARG A 157 8.84 12.06 5.85
CA ARG A 157 9.68 13.17 5.42
C ARG A 157 10.88 12.60 4.69
N THR A 158 11.08 13.09 3.48
CA THR A 158 12.25 12.73 2.68
C THR A 158 13.50 13.11 3.47
N VAL A 159 14.28 12.12 3.87
CA VAL A 159 15.65 12.38 4.28
C VAL A 159 16.34 12.96 3.05
N ARG A 160 16.76 14.22 3.13
CA ARG A 160 17.52 14.93 2.10
C ARG A 160 18.87 14.27 1.89
#